data_4e15ccc2dc6b6b96a6349053c60657f1
#
_entry.id   4e15ccc2dc6b6b96a6349053c60657f1
#
_cell.length_a   1.000
_cell.length_b   1.000
_cell.length_c   1.000
_cell.angle_alpha   90.00
_cell.angle_beta   90.00
_cell.angle_gamma   90.00
#
_symmetry.space_group_name_H-M   'P 1'
#
loop_
_entity.id
_entity.type
_entity.pdbx_description
1 polymer ?
#
loop_
_entity_poly.entity_id
_entity_poly.type
_entity_poly.pdbx_seq_one_letter_code
_entity_poly.pdbx_strand_id
1 'polypeptide(L)'
;MGTHINLNTSGMQCIGAYLAPAKYDSKGGIVVVQEIFGVNAHVRGVCDRFAELGYTAIAPAFFDHVESGVELDYGPDGFARGRALAGEVGFERALQDVASAAQSIRSAGRVGVVGYCWGGTVALLAATRLGLPAVSYYGARNVAFLDEKPKAPVQFHFGEQDASIPPEAVQRHRDAFPDMEIHTYPAGHAFNREVDASHYDAASAKLALQRTLAFFDRQLGAA
;
A
#
# COMPACT_ATOMS: atom_id res chain seq x y z
N MET A 1 11.96 -9.48 12.28
CA MET A 1 11.83 -9.99 10.89
C MET A 1 10.59 -10.85 10.81
N GLY A 2 9.80 -10.63 9.78
CA GLY A 2 8.60 -11.41 9.49
C GLY A 2 8.89 -12.77 8.87
N THR A 3 7.85 -13.49 8.51
CA THR A 3 7.88 -14.83 7.93
C THR A 3 6.91 -14.94 6.75
N HIS A 4 7.25 -15.83 5.82
CA HIS A 4 6.30 -16.22 4.77
C HIS A 4 5.23 -17.15 5.35
N ILE A 5 3.97 -16.86 4.99
CA ILE A 5 2.81 -17.64 5.38
C ILE A 5 1.92 -17.90 4.18
N ASN A 6 0.98 -18.81 4.33
CA ASN A 6 -0.12 -19.00 3.38
C ASN A 6 -1.34 -18.20 3.86
N LEU A 7 -1.94 -17.45 2.96
CA LEU A 7 -3.16 -16.68 3.18
C LEU A 7 -4.32 -17.30 2.40
N ASN A 8 -5.33 -17.76 3.11
CA ASN A 8 -6.57 -18.22 2.47
C ASN A 8 -7.41 -17.00 2.06
N THR A 9 -7.71 -16.89 0.78
CA THR A 9 -8.57 -15.82 0.25
C THR A 9 -10.02 -16.26 0.15
N SER A 10 -10.95 -15.30 0.07
CA SER A 10 -12.40 -15.55 -0.01
C SER A 10 -12.82 -16.42 -1.21
N GLY A 11 -11.98 -16.53 -2.25
CA GLY A 11 -12.18 -17.36 -3.43
C GLY A 11 -11.75 -18.83 -3.30
N MET A 12 -11.49 -19.32 -2.08
CA MET A 12 -10.90 -20.64 -1.80
C MET A 12 -9.50 -20.86 -2.43
N GLN A 13 -8.86 -19.81 -2.88
CA GLN A 13 -7.47 -19.83 -3.32
C GLN A 13 -6.56 -19.53 -2.14
N CYS A 14 -5.38 -20.16 -2.13
CA CYS A 14 -4.34 -19.91 -1.18
C CYS A 14 -3.22 -19.17 -1.91
N ILE A 15 -2.86 -17.99 -1.42
CA ILE A 15 -1.72 -17.20 -1.92
C ILE A 15 -0.67 -17.06 -0.82
N GLY A 16 0.56 -16.76 -1.20
CA GLY A 16 1.60 -16.40 -0.25
C GLY A 16 1.32 -15.04 0.39
N ALA A 17 1.86 -14.82 1.57
CA ALA A 17 1.94 -13.51 2.20
C ALA A 17 3.19 -13.41 3.07
N TYR A 18 3.66 -12.19 3.32
CA TYR A 18 4.70 -11.93 4.30
C TYR A 18 4.08 -11.30 5.54
N LEU A 19 4.19 -11.94 6.69
CA LEU A 19 3.66 -11.49 7.97
C LEU A 19 4.79 -11.07 8.90
N ALA A 20 4.77 -9.84 9.38
CA ALA A 20 5.68 -9.30 10.37
C ALA A 20 4.86 -8.90 11.63
N PRO A 21 4.84 -9.73 12.67
CA PRO A 21 4.16 -9.41 13.93
C PRO A 21 4.78 -8.19 14.61
N ALA A 22 3.97 -7.39 15.28
CA ALA A 22 4.45 -6.27 16.08
C ALA A 22 5.50 -6.75 17.10
N LYS A 23 6.58 -5.99 17.25
CA LYS A 23 7.69 -6.31 18.14
C LYS A 23 7.29 -6.23 19.63
N TYR A 24 6.28 -5.42 19.92
CA TYR A 24 5.73 -5.16 21.26
C TYR A 24 4.19 -5.27 21.20
N ASP A 25 3.49 -4.78 22.21
CA ASP A 25 2.02 -4.69 22.17
C ASP A 25 1.58 -3.97 20.91
N SER A 26 0.67 -4.62 20.17
CA SER A 26 0.27 -4.12 18.86
C SER A 26 -0.61 -2.88 18.97
N LYS A 27 -0.24 -1.84 18.22
CA LYS A 27 -1.03 -0.62 18.03
C LYS A 27 -2.17 -0.82 17.02
N GLY A 28 -2.15 -1.91 16.26
CA GLY A 28 -3.10 -2.23 15.19
C GLY A 28 -2.44 -3.07 14.10
N GLY A 29 -3.23 -3.42 13.08
CA GLY A 29 -2.79 -4.15 11.90
C GLY A 29 -2.61 -3.24 10.69
N ILE A 30 -1.64 -3.55 9.83
CA ILE A 30 -1.44 -2.85 8.55
C ILE A 30 -1.31 -3.87 7.42
N VAL A 31 -2.19 -3.76 6.42
CA VAL A 31 -2.02 -4.46 5.15
C VAL A 31 -1.14 -3.60 4.25
N VAL A 32 0.01 -4.13 3.86
CA VAL A 32 0.97 -3.49 2.95
C VAL A 32 0.72 -3.98 1.53
N VAL A 33 0.32 -3.08 0.64
CA VAL A 33 0.06 -3.42 -0.76
C VAL A 33 1.25 -3.03 -1.63
N GLN A 34 1.79 -4.04 -2.30
CA GLN A 34 2.97 -3.95 -3.16
C GLN A 34 2.80 -2.96 -4.32
N GLU A 35 3.92 -2.58 -4.91
CA GLU A 35 3.98 -2.00 -6.24
C GLU A 35 3.69 -3.09 -7.30
N ILE A 36 4.16 -2.92 -8.54
CA ILE A 36 4.03 -3.94 -9.60
C ILE A 36 5.20 -4.94 -9.63
N PHE A 37 5.97 -5.07 -8.55
CA PHE A 37 7.20 -5.88 -8.53
C PHE A 37 7.12 -7.11 -7.60
N GLY A 38 5.93 -7.43 -7.09
CA GLY A 38 5.73 -8.54 -6.14
C GLY A 38 6.09 -8.18 -4.70
N VAL A 39 5.97 -9.16 -3.80
CA VAL A 39 6.36 -9.03 -2.38
C VAL A 39 7.87 -9.23 -2.26
N ASN A 40 8.62 -8.34 -2.92
CA ASN A 40 10.08 -8.37 -2.96
C ASN A 40 10.71 -7.89 -1.64
N ALA A 41 12.04 -7.86 -1.59
CA ALA A 41 12.79 -7.47 -0.39
C ALA A 41 12.40 -6.07 0.14
N HIS A 42 12.08 -5.12 -0.74
CA HIS A 42 11.64 -3.79 -0.33
C HIS A 42 10.29 -3.84 0.41
N VAL A 43 9.29 -4.55 -0.14
CA VAL A 43 7.96 -4.67 0.48
C VAL A 43 8.05 -5.41 1.82
N ARG A 44 8.87 -6.47 1.90
CA ARG A 44 9.13 -7.17 3.16
C ARG A 44 9.81 -6.24 4.19
N GLY A 45 10.77 -5.43 3.76
CA GLY A 45 11.41 -4.42 4.60
C GLY A 45 10.43 -3.36 5.12
N VAL A 46 9.44 -2.97 4.33
CA VAL A 46 8.35 -2.09 4.77
C VAL A 46 7.52 -2.76 5.88
N CYS A 47 7.15 -4.04 5.72
CA CYS A 47 6.44 -4.79 6.77
C CYS A 47 7.26 -4.88 8.05
N ASP A 48 8.54 -5.23 7.96
CA ASP A 48 9.44 -5.32 9.13
C ASP A 48 9.56 -3.97 9.85
N ARG A 49 9.64 -2.87 9.09
CA ARG A 49 9.68 -1.51 9.66
C ARG A 49 8.39 -1.17 10.41
N PHE A 50 7.22 -1.50 9.88
CA PHE A 50 5.97 -1.32 10.62
C PHE A 50 5.92 -2.17 11.88
N ALA A 51 6.46 -3.40 11.85
CA ALA A 51 6.54 -4.27 13.02
C ALA A 51 7.44 -3.67 14.12
N GLU A 52 8.57 -3.09 13.76
CA GLU A 52 9.43 -2.36 14.69
C GLU A 52 8.78 -1.14 15.32
N LEU A 53 7.86 -0.49 14.58
CA LEU A 53 7.09 0.67 15.02
C LEU A 53 5.81 0.31 15.79
N GLY A 54 5.58 -0.99 16.04
CA GLY A 54 4.50 -1.48 16.89
C GLY A 54 3.22 -1.86 16.14
N TYR A 55 3.25 -2.06 14.83
CA TYR A 55 2.11 -2.55 14.06
C TYR A 55 2.35 -3.97 13.56
N THR A 56 1.34 -4.84 13.64
CA THR A 56 1.42 -6.12 12.92
C THR A 56 1.16 -5.87 11.45
N ALA A 57 2.13 -6.16 10.58
CA ALA A 57 2.04 -5.89 9.15
C ALA A 57 1.96 -7.18 8.32
N ILE A 58 1.15 -7.17 7.26
CA ILE A 58 1.02 -8.28 6.31
C ILE A 58 1.04 -7.77 4.87
N ALA A 59 1.82 -8.41 4.00
CA ALA A 59 1.84 -8.13 2.57
C ALA A 59 1.39 -9.37 1.80
N PRO A 60 0.16 -9.41 1.23
CA PRO A 60 -0.30 -10.47 0.34
C PRO A 60 0.49 -10.53 -0.96
N ALA A 61 0.81 -11.71 -1.45
CA ALA A 61 1.45 -11.94 -2.74
C ALA A 61 0.38 -11.96 -3.85
N PHE A 62 -0.11 -10.79 -4.25
CA PHE A 62 -1.23 -10.65 -5.20
C PHE A 62 -0.99 -11.36 -6.53
N PHE A 63 0.25 -11.51 -6.96
CA PHE A 63 0.59 -12.14 -8.23
C PHE A 63 0.49 -13.65 -8.21
N ASP A 64 0.39 -14.29 -7.03
CA ASP A 64 0.22 -15.74 -6.89
C ASP A 64 -1.07 -16.28 -7.52
N HIS A 65 -2.02 -15.40 -7.83
CA HIS A 65 -3.19 -15.75 -8.64
C HIS A 65 -2.84 -16.07 -10.11
N VAL A 66 -1.70 -15.61 -10.58
CA VAL A 66 -1.21 -15.78 -11.96
C VAL A 66 0.05 -16.62 -11.97
N GLU A 67 1.03 -16.24 -11.17
CA GLU A 67 2.33 -16.90 -11.05
C GLU A 67 2.84 -16.74 -9.63
N SER A 68 3.12 -17.86 -8.97
CA SER A 68 3.56 -17.86 -7.56
C SER A 68 5.01 -17.43 -7.38
N GLY A 69 5.26 -16.71 -6.29
CA GLY A 69 6.62 -16.37 -5.87
C GLY A 69 7.29 -15.30 -6.74
N VAL A 70 6.51 -14.47 -7.43
CA VAL A 70 7.03 -13.42 -8.31
C VAL A 70 7.70 -12.32 -7.49
N GLU A 71 9.00 -12.12 -7.73
CA GLU A 71 9.80 -10.98 -7.28
C GLU A 71 10.56 -10.41 -8.49
N LEU A 72 10.20 -9.20 -8.92
CA LEU A 72 10.76 -8.56 -10.10
C LEU A 72 11.78 -7.48 -9.70
N ASP A 73 12.75 -7.27 -10.59
CA ASP A 73 13.64 -6.12 -10.51
C ASP A 73 12.94 -4.83 -11.01
N TYR A 74 13.62 -3.69 -10.85
CA TYR A 74 13.11 -2.37 -11.23
C TYR A 74 13.52 -1.95 -12.66
N GLY A 75 14.07 -2.87 -13.45
CA GLY A 75 14.44 -2.63 -14.85
C GLY A 75 13.22 -2.64 -15.79
N PRO A 76 13.46 -2.32 -17.09
CA PRO A 76 12.39 -2.26 -18.08
C PRO A 76 11.58 -3.56 -18.22
N ASP A 77 12.24 -4.72 -18.16
CA ASP A 77 11.60 -6.03 -18.29
C ASP A 77 10.74 -6.36 -17.05
N GLY A 78 11.28 -6.10 -15.84
CA GLY A 78 10.53 -6.22 -14.59
C GLY A 78 9.30 -5.32 -14.57
N PHE A 79 9.45 -4.09 -15.04
CA PHE A 79 8.33 -3.14 -15.15
C PHE A 79 7.27 -3.62 -16.15
N ALA A 80 7.65 -4.09 -17.33
CA ALA A 80 6.72 -4.60 -18.34
C ALA A 80 5.96 -5.83 -17.83
N ARG A 81 6.69 -6.79 -17.23
CA ARG A 81 6.10 -8.00 -16.64
C ARG A 81 5.16 -7.67 -15.49
N GLY A 82 5.59 -6.79 -14.57
CA GLY A 82 4.79 -6.39 -13.42
C GLY A 82 3.49 -5.68 -13.81
N ARG A 83 3.52 -4.83 -14.85
CA ARG A 83 2.32 -4.22 -15.41
C ARG A 83 1.34 -5.25 -15.98
N ALA A 84 1.84 -6.27 -16.66
CA ALA A 84 1.02 -7.35 -17.20
C ALA A 84 0.34 -8.12 -16.07
N LEU A 85 1.10 -8.56 -15.05
CA LEU A 85 0.59 -9.28 -13.88
C LEU A 85 -0.44 -8.45 -13.10
N ALA A 86 -0.16 -7.18 -12.83
CA ALA A 86 -1.11 -6.28 -12.15
C ALA A 86 -2.40 -6.08 -12.95
N GLY A 87 -2.32 -6.05 -14.28
CA GLY A 87 -3.47 -6.00 -15.17
C GLY A 87 -4.32 -7.27 -15.13
N GLU A 88 -3.68 -8.43 -15.06
CA GLU A 88 -4.35 -9.74 -15.02
C GLU A 88 -5.02 -10.00 -13.66
N VAL A 89 -4.37 -9.64 -12.55
CA VAL A 89 -4.96 -9.70 -11.21
C VAL A 89 -6.15 -8.74 -11.08
N GLY A 90 -5.98 -7.51 -11.54
CA GLY A 90 -7.00 -6.48 -11.46
C GLY A 90 -7.30 -6.00 -10.02
N PHE A 91 -8.08 -4.92 -9.91
CA PHE A 91 -8.36 -4.31 -8.61
C PHE A 91 -9.37 -5.10 -7.76
N GLU A 92 -10.35 -5.75 -8.38
CA GLU A 92 -11.36 -6.49 -7.64
C GLU A 92 -10.77 -7.68 -6.86
N ARG A 93 -9.90 -8.45 -7.50
CA ARG A 93 -9.22 -9.56 -6.84
C ARG A 93 -8.24 -9.05 -5.78
N ALA A 94 -7.50 -7.99 -6.07
CA ALA A 94 -6.62 -7.38 -5.09
C ALA A 94 -7.38 -6.91 -3.83
N LEU A 95 -8.60 -6.38 -3.96
CA LEU A 95 -9.43 -6.01 -2.82
C LEU A 95 -9.91 -7.22 -2.01
N GLN A 96 -10.22 -8.34 -2.64
CA GLN A 96 -10.55 -9.59 -1.93
C GLN A 96 -9.37 -10.08 -1.10
N ASP A 97 -8.15 -9.97 -1.64
CA ASP A 97 -6.93 -10.34 -0.92
C ASP A 97 -6.64 -9.38 0.23
N VAL A 98 -6.84 -8.07 0.03
CA VAL A 98 -6.74 -7.07 1.12
C VAL A 98 -7.74 -7.38 2.23
N ALA A 99 -8.99 -7.70 1.90
CA ALA A 99 -9.99 -8.06 2.89
C ALA A 99 -9.61 -9.32 3.68
N SER A 100 -9.10 -10.35 2.99
CA SER A 100 -8.62 -11.59 3.61
C SER A 100 -7.40 -11.35 4.51
N ALA A 101 -6.45 -10.53 4.07
CA ALA A 101 -5.28 -10.14 4.84
C ALA A 101 -5.68 -9.34 6.09
N ALA A 102 -6.55 -8.36 5.94
CA ALA A 102 -7.06 -7.58 7.08
C ALA A 102 -7.75 -8.47 8.12
N GLN A 103 -8.56 -9.43 7.65
CA GLN A 103 -9.20 -10.40 8.53
C GLN A 103 -8.21 -11.28 9.27
N SER A 104 -7.11 -11.70 8.62
CA SER A 104 -6.10 -12.59 9.21
C SER A 104 -5.32 -11.92 10.35
N ILE A 105 -5.16 -10.60 10.31
CA ILE A 105 -4.42 -9.83 11.34
C ILE A 105 -5.33 -9.04 12.30
N ARG A 106 -6.65 -9.27 12.27
CA ARG A 106 -7.61 -8.52 13.10
C ARG A 106 -7.38 -8.64 14.62
N SER A 107 -6.71 -9.70 15.06
CA SER A 107 -6.32 -9.88 16.47
C SER A 107 -5.30 -8.84 16.94
N ALA A 108 -4.62 -8.16 16.02
CA ALA A 108 -3.70 -7.07 16.32
C ALA A 108 -4.41 -5.74 16.69
N GLY A 109 -5.75 -5.66 16.51
CA GLY A 109 -6.55 -4.46 16.71
C GLY A 109 -7.24 -3.99 15.44
N ARG A 110 -7.53 -2.68 15.34
CA ARG A 110 -8.03 -2.08 14.09
C ARG A 110 -7.01 -2.25 12.98
N VAL A 111 -7.49 -2.37 11.74
CA VAL A 111 -6.61 -2.60 10.58
C VAL A 111 -6.73 -1.45 9.59
N GLY A 112 -5.58 -0.97 9.12
CA GLY A 112 -5.46 -0.02 8.03
C GLY A 112 -4.71 -0.61 6.83
N VAL A 113 -4.64 0.15 5.75
CA VAL A 113 -3.98 -0.26 4.51
C VAL A 113 -2.97 0.79 4.09
N VAL A 114 -1.76 0.39 3.72
CA VAL A 114 -0.82 1.26 3.03
C VAL A 114 -0.46 0.63 1.69
N GLY A 115 -0.46 1.42 0.64
CA GLY A 115 -0.13 0.92 -0.70
C GLY A 115 0.75 1.87 -1.48
N TYR A 116 1.57 1.30 -2.37
CA TYR A 116 2.59 2.00 -3.13
C TYR A 116 2.35 1.81 -4.63
N CYS A 117 2.40 2.88 -5.44
CA CYS A 117 2.18 2.86 -6.88
C CYS A 117 0.80 2.23 -7.24
N TRP A 118 0.77 1.09 -7.92
CA TRP A 118 -0.45 0.31 -8.15
C TRP A 118 -1.18 0.01 -6.83
N GLY A 119 -0.43 -0.38 -5.81
CA GLY A 119 -0.95 -0.60 -4.46
C GLY A 119 -1.51 0.66 -3.81
N GLY A 120 -1.03 1.84 -4.17
CA GLY A 120 -1.61 3.11 -3.72
C GLY A 120 -3.06 3.28 -4.21
N THR A 121 -3.36 2.82 -5.41
CA THR A 121 -4.75 2.79 -5.91
C THR A 121 -5.58 1.71 -5.22
N VAL A 122 -5.00 0.54 -4.95
CA VAL A 122 -5.68 -0.50 -4.16
C VAL A 122 -6.01 0.01 -2.75
N ALA A 123 -5.10 0.79 -2.12
CA ALA A 123 -5.34 1.40 -0.82
C ALA A 123 -6.51 2.40 -0.84
N LEU A 124 -6.61 3.27 -1.85
CA LEU A 124 -7.78 4.12 -2.05
C LEU A 124 -9.06 3.29 -2.14
N LEU A 125 -9.06 2.25 -2.98
CA LEU A 125 -10.21 1.37 -3.15
C LEU A 125 -10.55 0.59 -1.87
N ALA A 126 -9.58 0.24 -1.04
CA ALA A 126 -9.83 -0.36 0.27
C ALA A 126 -10.58 0.60 1.20
N ALA A 127 -10.27 1.88 1.18
CA ALA A 127 -11.02 2.88 1.94
C ALA A 127 -12.43 3.11 1.40
N THR A 128 -12.59 3.16 0.06
CA THR A 128 -13.90 3.40 -0.56
C THR A 128 -14.82 2.21 -0.47
N ARG A 129 -14.34 1.01 -0.67
CA ARG A 129 -15.18 -0.18 -0.80
C ARG A 129 -15.21 -1.04 0.46
N LEU A 130 -14.07 -1.18 1.17
CA LEU A 130 -13.96 -2.00 2.38
C LEU A 130 -14.10 -1.20 3.68
N GLY A 131 -13.99 0.14 3.64
CA GLY A 131 -14.06 0.99 4.83
C GLY A 131 -12.83 0.87 5.75
N LEU A 132 -11.67 0.54 5.20
CA LEU A 132 -10.41 0.46 5.94
C LEU A 132 -9.66 1.80 5.80
N PRO A 133 -9.23 2.45 6.91
CA PRO A 133 -8.39 3.64 6.82
C PRO A 133 -7.15 3.36 5.98
N ALA A 134 -6.81 4.26 5.05
CA ALA A 134 -5.79 3.94 4.07
C ALA A 134 -4.79 5.07 3.81
N VAL A 135 -3.56 4.70 3.45
CA VAL A 135 -2.52 5.60 2.98
C VAL A 135 -2.11 5.20 1.56
N SER A 136 -2.27 6.12 0.63
CA SER A 136 -1.95 5.94 -0.79
C SER A 136 -0.67 6.71 -1.14
N TYR A 137 0.42 5.98 -1.39
CA TYR A 137 1.65 6.54 -1.92
C TYR A 137 1.64 6.48 -3.44
N TYR A 138 1.77 7.63 -4.08
CA TYR A 138 1.88 7.81 -5.53
C TYR A 138 0.97 6.88 -6.36
N GLY A 139 -0.30 6.80 -5.98
CA GLY A 139 -1.32 6.00 -6.65
C GLY A 139 -1.72 6.59 -8.01
N ALA A 140 -1.01 6.19 -9.08
CA ALA A 140 -1.13 6.81 -10.40
C ALA A 140 -2.48 6.58 -11.10
N ARG A 141 -3.26 5.59 -10.65
CA ARG A 141 -4.59 5.29 -11.21
C ARG A 141 -5.77 5.75 -10.37
N ASN A 142 -5.50 6.45 -9.25
CA ASN A 142 -6.54 6.97 -8.36
C ASN A 142 -7.59 7.81 -9.08
N VAL A 143 -7.16 8.60 -10.08
CA VAL A 143 -8.03 9.52 -10.82
C VAL A 143 -9.25 8.84 -11.44
N ALA A 144 -9.15 7.55 -11.80
CA ALA A 144 -10.25 6.77 -12.35
C ALA A 144 -11.36 6.45 -11.32
N PHE A 145 -11.10 6.67 -10.03
CA PHE A 145 -11.98 6.26 -8.93
C PHE A 145 -12.36 7.42 -7.99
N LEU A 146 -12.08 8.66 -8.37
CA LEU A 146 -12.36 9.83 -7.52
C LEU A 146 -13.85 10.14 -7.36
N ASP A 147 -14.70 9.56 -8.21
CA ASP A 147 -16.16 9.63 -8.05
C ASP A 147 -16.70 8.70 -6.94
N GLU A 148 -15.89 7.75 -6.49
CA GLU A 148 -16.24 6.84 -5.38
C GLU A 148 -15.92 7.50 -4.04
N LYS A 149 -16.93 7.79 -3.22
CA LYS A 149 -16.72 8.40 -1.90
C LYS A 149 -16.11 7.40 -0.92
N PRO A 150 -14.97 7.73 -0.28
CA PRO A 150 -14.38 6.89 0.75
C PRO A 150 -15.31 6.70 1.95
N LYS A 151 -15.39 5.45 2.44
CA LYS A 151 -16.12 5.07 3.68
C LYS A 151 -15.23 5.21 4.92
N ALA A 152 -13.92 5.34 4.73
CA ALA A 152 -12.94 5.57 5.77
C ALA A 152 -11.92 6.63 5.32
N PRO A 153 -11.22 7.30 6.26
CA PRO A 153 -10.23 8.32 5.92
C PRO A 153 -9.11 7.79 5.03
N VAL A 154 -8.65 8.65 4.11
CA VAL A 154 -7.49 8.38 3.24
C VAL A 154 -6.48 9.50 3.39
N GLN A 155 -5.20 9.13 3.48
CA GLN A 155 -4.08 10.06 3.35
C GLN A 155 -3.34 9.79 2.05
N PHE A 156 -2.98 10.85 1.32
CA PHE A 156 -2.29 10.75 0.02
C PHE A 156 -0.90 11.37 0.08
N HIS A 157 0.08 10.71 -0.57
CA HIS A 157 1.45 11.18 -0.73
C HIS A 157 1.81 11.19 -2.21
N PHE A 158 2.10 12.38 -2.78
CA PHE A 158 2.44 12.55 -4.19
C PHE A 158 3.79 13.26 -4.36
N GLY A 159 4.56 12.86 -5.37
CA GLY A 159 5.75 13.58 -5.80
C GLY A 159 5.38 14.72 -6.77
N GLU A 160 5.94 15.90 -6.57
CA GLU A 160 5.73 17.06 -7.46
C GLU A 160 6.41 16.89 -8.83
N GLN A 161 7.39 15.99 -8.91
CA GLN A 161 8.14 15.65 -10.12
C GLN A 161 7.69 14.30 -10.72
N ASP A 162 6.54 13.77 -10.30
CA ASP A 162 6.01 12.50 -10.80
C ASP A 162 5.31 12.70 -12.14
N ALA A 163 5.96 12.28 -13.23
CA ALA A 163 5.38 12.36 -14.57
C ALA A 163 4.10 11.54 -14.76
N SER A 164 3.85 10.54 -13.89
CA SER A 164 2.64 9.71 -13.93
C SER A 164 1.46 10.35 -13.20
N ILE A 165 1.72 11.38 -12.36
CA ILE A 165 0.71 12.07 -11.54
C ILE A 165 0.94 13.58 -11.67
N PRO A 166 0.53 14.20 -12.77
CA PRO A 166 0.71 15.62 -12.99
C PRO A 166 -0.07 16.48 -11.98
N PRO A 167 0.27 17.76 -11.79
CA PRO A 167 -0.36 18.66 -10.82
C PRO A 167 -1.89 18.69 -10.90
N GLU A 168 -2.45 18.56 -12.10
CA GLU A 168 -3.90 18.53 -12.34
C GLU A 168 -4.54 17.28 -11.72
N ALA A 169 -3.84 16.16 -11.75
CA ALA A 169 -4.31 14.94 -11.09
C ALA A 169 -4.35 15.11 -9.57
N VAL A 170 -3.32 15.74 -8.98
CA VAL A 170 -3.30 16.07 -7.55
C VAL A 170 -4.43 17.04 -7.20
N GLN A 171 -4.68 18.05 -8.04
CA GLN A 171 -5.79 18.99 -7.83
C GLN A 171 -7.14 18.29 -7.85
N ARG A 172 -7.35 17.35 -8.78
CA ARG A 172 -8.58 16.53 -8.83
C ARG A 172 -8.81 15.74 -7.55
N HIS A 173 -7.76 15.25 -6.87
CA HIS A 173 -7.91 14.61 -5.55
C HIS A 173 -8.38 15.62 -4.49
N ARG A 174 -7.83 16.84 -4.48
CA ARG A 174 -8.25 17.90 -3.56
C ARG A 174 -9.71 18.29 -3.75
N ASP A 175 -10.13 18.38 -5.01
CA ASP A 175 -11.51 18.73 -5.36
C ASP A 175 -12.50 17.63 -4.98
N ALA A 176 -12.13 16.36 -5.22
CA ALA A 176 -12.96 15.20 -4.92
C ALA A 176 -13.04 14.89 -3.41
N PHE A 177 -11.95 15.11 -2.69
CA PHE A 177 -11.80 14.74 -1.28
C PHE A 177 -11.25 15.89 -0.44
N PRO A 178 -11.99 17.01 -0.29
CA PRO A 178 -11.52 18.22 0.40
C PRO A 178 -11.17 18.00 1.88
N ASP A 179 -11.76 17.00 2.51
CA ASP A 179 -11.52 16.66 3.92
C ASP A 179 -10.37 15.66 4.15
N MET A 180 -9.75 15.16 3.08
CA MET A 180 -8.67 14.18 3.18
C MET A 180 -7.30 14.85 3.20
N GLU A 181 -6.33 14.18 3.84
CA GLU A 181 -4.96 14.68 3.92
C GLU A 181 -4.21 14.41 2.61
N ILE A 182 -3.81 15.47 1.91
CA ILE A 182 -3.07 15.36 0.63
C ILE A 182 -1.75 16.10 0.77
N HIS A 183 -0.65 15.35 0.70
CA HIS A 183 0.71 15.84 0.85
C HIS A 183 1.48 15.72 -0.46
N THR A 184 2.24 16.77 -0.80
CA THR A 184 3.17 16.77 -1.93
C THR A 184 4.61 16.90 -1.45
N TYR A 185 5.55 16.40 -2.25
CA TYR A 185 6.98 16.34 -1.93
C TYR A 185 7.82 16.72 -3.16
N PRO A 186 8.97 17.39 -3.00
CA PRO A 186 9.87 17.75 -4.10
C PRO A 186 10.63 16.51 -4.64
N ALA A 187 9.90 15.49 -5.05
CA ALA A 187 10.40 14.18 -5.45
C ALA A 187 9.61 13.61 -6.63
N GLY A 188 10.14 12.56 -7.26
CA GLY A 188 9.49 11.84 -8.35
C GLY A 188 8.60 10.69 -7.89
N HIS A 189 8.18 9.85 -8.87
CA HIS A 189 7.49 8.59 -8.58
C HIS A 189 8.36 7.66 -7.74
N ALA A 190 7.76 6.87 -6.86
CA ALA A 190 8.45 5.87 -6.04
C ALA A 190 9.53 6.43 -5.08
N PHE A 191 9.43 7.69 -4.67
CA PHE A 191 10.40 8.36 -3.80
C PHE A 191 10.63 7.64 -2.45
N ASN A 192 9.74 6.74 -2.06
CA ASN A 192 9.84 5.93 -0.83
C ASN A 192 10.65 4.63 -1.00
N ARG A 193 11.08 4.29 -2.23
CA ARG A 193 11.74 3.02 -2.56
C ARG A 193 13.23 3.09 -2.32
N GLU A 194 13.67 2.84 -1.08
CA GLU A 194 15.06 2.99 -0.62
C GLU A 194 16.08 2.07 -1.32
N VAL A 195 15.62 0.98 -1.91
CA VAL A 195 16.47 0.04 -2.66
C VAL A 195 16.76 0.50 -4.11
N ASP A 196 16.14 1.58 -4.55
CA ASP A 196 16.30 2.16 -5.88
C ASP A 196 16.81 3.60 -5.78
N ALA A 197 18.12 3.77 -5.81
CA ALA A 197 18.77 5.07 -5.64
C ALA A 197 18.39 6.11 -6.71
N SER A 198 17.84 5.68 -7.85
CA SER A 198 17.42 6.59 -8.93
C SER A 198 16.09 7.29 -8.65
N HIS A 199 15.28 6.72 -7.78
CA HIS A 199 13.95 7.25 -7.41
C HIS A 199 13.85 7.67 -5.95
N TYR A 200 14.70 7.12 -5.08
CA TYR A 200 14.63 7.37 -3.65
C TYR A 200 14.98 8.80 -3.27
N ASP A 201 14.08 9.47 -2.55
CA ASP A 201 14.35 10.73 -1.87
C ASP A 201 14.20 10.57 -0.35
N ALA A 202 15.32 10.53 0.34
CA ALA A 202 15.37 10.22 1.77
C ALA A 202 14.59 11.22 2.64
N ALA A 203 14.60 12.51 2.27
CA ALA A 203 13.92 13.54 3.04
C ALA A 203 12.40 13.42 2.88
N SER A 204 11.92 13.26 1.66
CA SER A 204 10.51 13.04 1.34
C SER A 204 9.99 11.74 1.93
N ALA A 205 10.74 10.64 1.80
CA ALA A 205 10.38 9.35 2.37
C ALA A 205 10.25 9.39 3.90
N LYS A 206 11.20 10.03 4.59
CA LYS A 206 11.16 10.19 6.04
C LYS A 206 9.94 11.00 6.49
N LEU A 207 9.68 12.14 5.84
CA LEU A 207 8.55 13.01 6.18
C LEU A 207 7.20 12.31 5.88
N ALA A 208 7.11 11.59 4.75
CA ALA A 208 5.92 10.83 4.40
C ALA A 208 5.65 9.72 5.41
N LEU A 209 6.68 8.99 5.85
CA LEU A 209 6.54 7.97 6.90
C LEU A 209 6.06 8.58 8.23
N GLN A 210 6.60 9.71 8.66
CA GLN A 210 6.15 10.40 9.87
C GLN A 210 4.65 10.76 9.81
N ARG A 211 4.18 11.27 8.67
CA ARG A 211 2.78 11.60 8.45
C ARG A 211 1.89 10.35 8.43
N THR A 212 2.36 9.29 7.76
CA THR A 212 1.69 7.98 7.74
C THR A 212 1.51 7.40 9.13
N LEU A 213 2.55 7.45 9.96
CA LEU A 213 2.47 6.96 11.34
C LEU A 213 1.49 7.78 12.17
N ALA A 214 1.56 9.12 12.07
CA ALA A 214 0.61 9.99 12.76
C ALA A 214 -0.84 9.73 12.30
N PHE A 215 -1.05 9.44 11.02
CA PHE A 215 -2.36 9.05 10.50
C PHE A 215 -2.83 7.72 11.11
N PHE A 216 -2.00 6.67 11.08
CA PHE A 216 -2.38 5.38 11.64
C PHE A 216 -2.52 5.41 13.16
N ASP A 217 -1.71 6.16 13.90
CA ASP A 217 -1.88 6.34 15.34
C ASP A 217 -3.26 6.94 15.67
N ARG A 218 -3.78 7.88 14.85
CA ARG A 218 -5.14 8.44 15.02
C ARG A 218 -6.24 7.49 14.60
N GLN A 219 -6.04 6.70 13.55
CA GLN A 219 -7.10 5.86 12.98
C GLN A 219 -7.20 4.48 13.62
N LEU A 220 -6.09 3.92 14.08
CA LEU A 220 -5.99 2.55 14.58
C LEU A 220 -5.79 2.49 16.09
N GLY A 221 -5.29 3.56 16.71
CA GLY A 221 -5.10 3.64 18.16
C GLY A 221 -6.38 3.30 18.93
N ALA A 222 -6.22 2.73 20.12
CA ALA A 222 -7.33 2.52 21.03
C ALA A 222 -7.99 3.87 21.37
N ALA A 223 -9.32 3.90 21.30
CA ALA A 223 -10.11 5.05 21.73
C ALA A 223 -10.05 5.17 23.27
#